data_18d4e4cf89fc24ebf5bcddc9ac809119
#
_entry.id   18d4e4cf89fc24ebf5bcddc9ac809119
#
_cell.length_a   1.000
_cell.length_b   1.000
_cell.length_c   1.000
_cell.angle_alpha   90.00
_cell.angle_beta   90.00
_cell.angle_gamma   90.00
#
_symmetry.space_group_name_H-M   'P 1'
#
loop_
_entity.id
_entity.type
_entity.pdbx_description
1 polymer ?
#
loop_
_entity_poly.entity_id
_entity_poly.type
_entity_poly.pdbx_seq_one_letter_code
_entity_poly.pdbx_strand_id
1 'polypeptide(L)'
;GYSQVSHMTSEFDVTDVLREGENRISVLVMKWCDGSYLEDQDKFRMSGIFRDVYLLKRPEKAIRDYHITTELDADIAKIDLTVSFHEPVEVRVKIEDKNGAVVSEGVIDKNGKATFEIVDYKLWNTENPYLYTIIFETEQEVIVDHIALRKIEIKDQVIYLNGQKIKFRGVNRHDSDPVTGFTISMEQIKIDLTLMKQHNFNAIRSSHYPNAPFFYEMCDRYGFMVIDEADIEAHGPFMLYRKEDTDYNRFKRWNEKIADDPAWEAAIVDRVKLMVERDKNRFCIVMWSMGNESAYGCNFEKALAWTKKSDPERITQYESARYRNYDVTYDYENLDLYSRMYPALTEIEEYLEKDGSKPFLLVEYCHSMGNGPGDFEDYFQMIQAEDKMCGGFVWEWCDHAIVHGVAENGKTIYAYGGDHGEVIHDSNFCMDGLVYPDRRIHTGLLEYKNVYRPARVVSYDAASGELVLHNYMDFDDLKDLSLIHI
;
A
#
# COMPACT_ATOMS: atom_id res chain seq x y z
N GLY A 1 29.53 -1.46 -1.23
CA GLY A 1 28.30 -0.75 -1.55
C GLY A 1 27.75 -0.03 -0.33
N TYR A 2 26.78 0.82 -0.54
CA TYR A 2 26.04 1.57 0.49
C TYR A 2 24.57 1.58 0.10
N SER A 3 23.67 1.41 1.07
CA SER A 3 22.22 1.54 0.93
C SER A 3 21.64 2.08 2.23
N GLN A 4 20.51 2.79 2.18
CA GLN A 4 19.97 3.44 3.38
C GLN A 4 18.48 3.23 3.63
N VAL A 5 17.72 2.59 2.75
CA VAL A 5 16.28 2.39 2.93
C VAL A 5 16.02 1.00 3.51
N SER A 6 15.49 0.94 4.75
CA SER A 6 15.40 -0.31 5.52
C SER A 6 14.43 -1.33 4.90
N HIS A 7 13.30 -0.89 4.36
CA HIS A 7 12.27 -1.79 3.82
C HIS A 7 12.40 -2.03 2.31
N MET A 8 13.47 -1.53 1.68
CA MET A 8 13.73 -1.72 0.26
C MET A 8 14.85 -2.73 0.00
N THR A 9 14.88 -3.28 -1.19
CA THR A 9 15.94 -4.18 -1.64
C THR A 9 17.24 -3.42 -1.85
N SER A 10 18.32 -3.93 -1.26
CA SER A 10 19.69 -3.46 -1.49
C SER A 10 20.38 -4.39 -2.46
N GLU A 11 20.63 -3.95 -3.69
CA GLU A 11 21.23 -4.74 -4.76
C GLU A 11 22.65 -4.26 -5.08
N PHE A 12 23.59 -5.17 -5.14
CA PHE A 12 24.99 -4.89 -5.44
C PHE A 12 25.53 -5.88 -6.46
N ASP A 13 26.08 -5.39 -7.56
CA ASP A 13 26.86 -6.21 -8.49
C ASP A 13 28.20 -6.56 -7.86
N VAL A 14 28.44 -7.86 -7.70
CA VAL A 14 29.66 -8.40 -7.09
C VAL A 14 30.49 -9.22 -8.08
N THR A 15 30.12 -9.21 -9.36
CA THR A 15 30.75 -10.03 -10.41
C THR A 15 32.27 -9.89 -10.44
N ASP A 16 32.79 -8.68 -10.45
CA ASP A 16 34.22 -8.40 -10.58
C ASP A 16 35.05 -8.71 -9.31
N VAL A 17 34.38 -8.92 -8.17
CA VAL A 17 35.05 -9.17 -6.89
C VAL A 17 34.99 -10.62 -6.43
N LEU A 18 34.14 -11.43 -7.07
CA LEU A 18 34.03 -12.86 -6.77
C LEU A 18 35.27 -13.63 -7.20
N ARG A 19 35.63 -14.64 -6.42
CA ARG A 19 36.75 -15.56 -6.67
C ARG A 19 36.23 -16.99 -6.73
N GLU A 20 36.99 -17.86 -7.42
CA GLU A 20 36.78 -19.30 -7.32
C GLU A 20 37.05 -19.76 -5.89
N GLY A 21 36.15 -20.58 -5.32
CA GLY A 21 36.25 -21.10 -3.97
C GLY A 21 35.57 -20.23 -2.93
N GLU A 22 36.16 -20.07 -1.75
CA GLU A 22 35.58 -19.38 -0.61
C GLU A 22 35.57 -17.84 -0.80
N ASN A 23 34.39 -17.24 -0.64
CA ASN A 23 34.21 -15.78 -0.62
C ASN A 23 33.58 -15.37 0.72
N ARG A 24 33.99 -14.21 1.24
CA ARG A 24 33.45 -13.66 2.48
C ARG A 24 32.68 -12.36 2.18
N ILE A 25 31.43 -12.30 2.63
CA ILE A 25 30.60 -11.09 2.62
C ILE A 25 30.54 -10.56 4.05
N SER A 26 30.76 -9.25 4.22
CA SER A 26 30.58 -8.55 5.49
C SER A 26 29.58 -7.44 5.30
N VAL A 27 28.55 -7.40 6.14
CA VAL A 27 27.50 -6.37 6.13
C VAL A 27 27.54 -5.63 7.46
N LEU A 28 27.66 -4.31 7.41
CA LEU A 28 27.52 -3.45 8.58
C LEU A 28 26.13 -2.80 8.53
N VAL A 29 25.29 -3.17 9.49
CA VAL A 29 23.98 -2.55 9.68
C VAL A 29 24.07 -1.55 10.83
N MET A 30 23.77 -0.28 10.55
CA MET A 30 23.84 0.78 11.53
C MET A 30 22.48 0.98 12.18
N LYS A 31 22.42 0.86 13.52
CA LYS A 31 21.17 1.11 14.27
C LYS A 31 20.76 2.58 14.25
N TRP A 32 21.74 3.50 14.26
CA TRP A 32 21.52 4.94 14.26
C TRP A 32 22.12 5.54 12.99
N CYS A 33 21.28 6.09 12.15
CA CYS A 33 21.62 6.65 10.83
C CYS A 33 20.54 7.63 10.40
N ASP A 34 20.55 8.08 9.15
CA ASP A 34 19.50 8.95 8.58
C ASP A 34 18.12 8.33 8.68
N GLY A 35 18.02 6.99 8.56
CA GLY A 35 16.79 6.25 8.79
C GLY A 35 16.17 6.44 10.17
N SER A 36 16.96 6.78 11.19
CA SER A 36 16.42 7.11 12.52
C SER A 36 15.54 8.37 12.55
N TYR A 37 15.59 9.19 11.50
CA TYR A 37 14.77 10.40 11.33
C TYR A 37 13.67 10.22 10.28
N LEU A 38 13.84 9.30 9.33
CA LEU A 38 12.92 9.08 8.21
C LEU A 38 12.12 7.78 8.32
N GLU A 39 12.40 6.94 9.31
CA GLU A 39 11.74 5.66 9.55
C GLU A 39 11.30 5.57 11.03
N ASP A 40 10.62 6.63 11.48
CA ASP A 40 10.22 6.81 12.89
C ASP A 40 8.77 6.36 13.13
N GLN A 41 8.45 5.12 12.70
CA GLN A 41 7.12 4.54 12.82
C GLN A 41 6.77 4.16 14.27
N ASP A 42 5.48 4.23 14.61
CA ASP A 42 4.91 3.89 15.92
C ASP A 42 4.81 2.37 16.14
N LYS A 43 5.95 1.69 16.07
CA LYS A 43 6.06 0.23 16.27
C LYS A 43 7.40 -0.16 16.84
N PHE A 44 7.71 -1.47 16.89
CA PHE A 44 9.01 -1.98 17.32
C PHE A 44 10.19 -1.31 16.61
N ARG A 45 11.18 -0.88 17.37
CA ARG A 45 12.45 -0.32 16.86
C ARG A 45 13.52 -1.41 16.84
N MET A 46 13.31 -2.39 15.97
CA MET A 46 14.26 -3.47 15.75
C MET A 46 15.37 -3.06 14.79
N SER A 47 16.45 -3.79 14.75
CA SER A 47 17.54 -3.60 13.81
C SER A 47 18.12 -4.94 13.36
N GLY A 48 18.80 -4.93 12.21
CA GLY A 48 19.36 -6.13 11.60
C GLY A 48 18.80 -6.34 10.19
N ILE A 49 19.03 -7.53 9.65
CA ILE A 49 18.52 -7.92 8.33
C ILE A 49 17.30 -8.81 8.57
N PHE A 50 16.13 -8.38 8.13
CA PHE A 50 14.85 -9.04 8.43
C PHE A 50 14.13 -9.61 7.19
N ARG A 51 14.71 -9.44 6.00
CA ARG A 51 14.26 -10.04 4.74
C ARG A 51 15.37 -10.89 4.12
N ASP A 52 15.06 -11.63 3.09
CA ASP A 52 15.96 -12.60 2.47
C ASP A 52 17.27 -11.98 1.95
N VAL A 53 18.37 -12.72 2.09
CA VAL A 53 19.67 -12.42 1.50
C VAL A 53 20.05 -13.56 0.59
N TYR A 54 20.30 -13.26 -0.68
CA TYR A 54 20.68 -14.27 -1.66
C TYR A 54 21.69 -13.74 -2.67
N LEU A 55 22.40 -14.63 -3.32
CA LEU A 55 23.26 -14.35 -4.44
C LEU A 55 22.53 -14.80 -5.73
N LEU A 56 22.18 -13.84 -6.57
CA LEU A 56 21.53 -14.10 -7.84
C LEU A 56 22.58 -14.18 -8.95
N LYS A 57 22.70 -15.36 -9.57
CA LYS A 57 23.52 -15.52 -10.77
C LYS A 57 22.64 -15.34 -12.01
N ARG A 58 22.97 -14.37 -12.84
CA ARG A 58 22.27 -14.11 -14.11
C ARG A 58 23.21 -14.41 -15.30
N PRO A 59 22.66 -14.81 -16.46
CA PRO A 59 23.44 -14.87 -17.67
C PRO A 59 23.83 -13.47 -18.16
N GLU A 60 24.88 -13.37 -19.00
CA GLU A 60 25.28 -12.07 -19.58
C GLU A 60 24.17 -11.49 -20.46
N LYS A 61 23.55 -12.35 -21.29
CA LYS A 61 22.38 -12.02 -22.11
C LYS A 61 21.11 -12.26 -21.31
N ALA A 62 20.74 -11.29 -20.48
CA ALA A 62 19.63 -11.38 -19.57
C ALA A 62 18.77 -10.11 -19.59
N ILE A 63 17.51 -10.25 -19.24
CA ILE A 63 16.61 -9.13 -18.95
C ILE A 63 17.07 -8.51 -17.64
N ARG A 64 17.44 -7.23 -17.65
CA ARG A 64 17.78 -6.49 -16.45
C ARG A 64 16.53 -6.03 -15.69
N ASP A 65 15.59 -5.43 -16.41
CA ASP A 65 14.36 -4.87 -15.88
C ASP A 65 13.31 -4.81 -16.99
N TYR A 66 12.05 -4.79 -16.63
CA TYR A 66 10.94 -4.58 -17.55
C TYR A 66 9.85 -3.70 -16.94
N HIS A 67 9.13 -3.00 -17.79
CA HIS A 67 7.97 -2.20 -17.43
C HIS A 67 6.79 -2.57 -18.33
N ILE A 68 5.64 -2.80 -17.70
CA ILE A 68 4.39 -3.19 -18.36
C ILE A 68 3.40 -2.05 -18.17
N THR A 69 2.91 -1.47 -19.26
CA THR A 69 1.79 -0.52 -19.24
C THR A 69 0.65 -1.06 -20.09
N THR A 70 -0.58 -0.64 -19.77
CA THR A 70 -1.78 -1.17 -20.43
C THR A 70 -2.68 -0.04 -20.91
N GLU A 71 -3.17 -0.13 -22.14
CA GLU A 71 -4.20 0.77 -22.68
C GLU A 71 -5.44 -0.07 -23.01
N LEU A 72 -6.60 0.35 -22.51
CA LEU A 72 -7.85 -0.40 -22.64
C LEU A 72 -8.82 0.33 -23.56
N ASP A 73 -9.09 -0.26 -24.72
CA ASP A 73 -10.20 0.10 -25.60
C ASP A 73 -11.36 -0.89 -25.42
N ALA A 74 -12.52 -0.61 -26.04
CA ALA A 74 -13.76 -1.38 -25.81
C ALA A 74 -13.57 -2.90 -25.93
N ASP A 75 -12.85 -3.37 -26.96
CA ASP A 75 -12.72 -4.80 -27.27
C ASP A 75 -11.26 -5.29 -27.27
N ILE A 76 -10.30 -4.39 -27.15
CA ILE A 76 -8.87 -4.71 -27.26
C ILE A 76 -8.11 -4.06 -26.12
N ALA A 77 -7.35 -4.85 -25.38
CA ALA A 77 -6.33 -4.35 -24.46
C ALA A 77 -4.97 -4.38 -25.15
N LYS A 78 -4.27 -3.24 -25.14
CA LYS A 78 -2.87 -3.15 -25.57
C LYS A 78 -1.97 -3.23 -24.35
N ILE A 79 -0.91 -4.01 -24.47
CA ILE A 79 0.10 -4.22 -23.44
C ILE A 79 1.42 -3.77 -24.02
N ASP A 80 1.90 -2.62 -23.57
CA ASP A 80 3.18 -2.07 -23.97
C ASP A 80 4.27 -2.55 -23.02
N LEU A 81 5.30 -3.18 -23.60
CA LEU A 81 6.45 -3.66 -22.86
C LEU A 81 7.68 -2.83 -23.19
N THR A 82 8.36 -2.39 -22.15
CA THR A 82 9.71 -1.82 -22.24
C THR A 82 10.65 -2.69 -21.41
N VAL A 83 11.65 -3.28 -22.06
CA VAL A 83 12.62 -4.20 -21.46
C VAL A 83 14.01 -3.60 -21.57
N SER A 84 14.75 -3.60 -20.49
CA SER A 84 16.19 -3.30 -20.45
C SER A 84 17.01 -4.57 -20.27
N PHE A 85 18.22 -4.60 -20.80
CA PHE A 85 19.08 -5.77 -20.82
C PHE A 85 20.42 -5.49 -20.12
N HIS A 86 21.08 -6.54 -19.61
CA HIS A 86 22.51 -6.50 -19.32
C HIS A 86 23.29 -6.46 -20.63
N GLU A 87 23.11 -7.50 -21.49
CA GLU A 87 23.48 -7.46 -22.90
C GLU A 87 22.25 -7.71 -23.77
N PRO A 88 22.09 -7.01 -24.91
CA PRO A 88 20.93 -7.15 -25.77
C PRO A 88 20.69 -8.58 -26.26
N VAL A 89 19.48 -9.07 -26.05
CA VAL A 89 19.03 -10.40 -26.46
C VAL A 89 17.61 -10.32 -27.02
N GLU A 90 17.27 -11.25 -27.91
CA GLU A 90 15.89 -11.45 -28.36
C GLU A 90 15.09 -12.14 -27.24
N VAL A 91 13.90 -11.62 -26.95
CA VAL A 91 12.99 -12.18 -25.96
C VAL A 91 11.71 -12.63 -26.61
N ARG A 92 11.40 -13.92 -26.50
CA ARG A 92 10.07 -14.42 -26.87
C ARG A 92 9.12 -14.15 -25.71
N VAL A 93 7.94 -13.60 -26.02
CA VAL A 93 6.90 -13.31 -25.01
C VAL A 93 5.66 -14.11 -25.35
N LYS A 94 5.06 -14.72 -24.33
CA LYS A 94 3.73 -15.32 -24.37
C LYS A 94 2.87 -14.75 -23.27
N ILE A 95 1.61 -14.49 -23.59
CA ILE A 95 0.60 -14.09 -22.62
C ILE A 95 -0.48 -15.18 -22.62
N GLU A 96 -0.74 -15.75 -21.47
CA GLU A 96 -1.69 -16.84 -21.29
C GLU A 96 -2.86 -16.40 -20.40
N ASP A 97 -4.04 -16.92 -20.69
CA ASP A 97 -5.22 -16.78 -19.83
C ASP A 97 -5.09 -17.65 -18.57
N LYS A 98 -6.06 -17.53 -17.65
CA LYS A 98 -6.08 -18.33 -16.42
C LYS A 98 -6.14 -19.86 -16.63
N ASN A 99 -6.45 -20.34 -17.83
CA ASN A 99 -6.51 -21.75 -18.17
C ASN A 99 -5.25 -22.23 -18.90
N GLY A 100 -4.27 -21.33 -19.11
CA GLY A 100 -3.03 -21.60 -19.83
C GLY A 100 -3.16 -21.54 -21.36
N ALA A 101 -4.26 -20.99 -21.89
CA ALA A 101 -4.39 -20.77 -23.34
C ALA A 101 -3.65 -19.48 -23.71
N VAL A 102 -2.79 -19.56 -24.77
CA VAL A 102 -2.07 -18.40 -25.29
C VAL A 102 -3.08 -17.45 -25.93
N VAL A 103 -3.15 -16.22 -25.43
CA VAL A 103 -4.03 -15.16 -25.92
C VAL A 103 -3.28 -14.10 -26.74
N SER A 104 -1.96 -14.00 -26.55
CA SER A 104 -1.09 -13.15 -27.36
C SER A 104 0.35 -13.67 -27.29
N GLU A 105 1.11 -13.56 -28.37
CA GLU A 105 2.53 -13.93 -28.39
C GLU A 105 3.31 -13.10 -29.38
N GLY A 106 4.62 -13.00 -29.22
CA GLY A 106 5.50 -12.29 -30.10
C GLY A 106 6.93 -12.24 -29.63
N VAL A 107 7.71 -11.33 -30.20
CA VAL A 107 9.14 -11.19 -29.92
C VAL A 107 9.45 -9.73 -29.62
N ILE A 108 10.25 -9.51 -28.58
CA ILE A 108 10.88 -8.22 -28.30
C ILE A 108 12.29 -8.27 -28.89
N ASP A 109 12.58 -7.33 -29.77
CA ASP A 109 13.90 -7.21 -30.38
C ASP A 109 14.91 -6.55 -29.41
N LYS A 110 16.12 -6.33 -29.90
CA LYS A 110 17.21 -5.71 -29.13
C LYS A 110 16.95 -4.25 -28.71
N ASN A 111 15.90 -3.60 -29.24
CA ASN A 111 15.50 -2.26 -28.82
C ASN A 111 14.66 -2.29 -27.54
N GLY A 112 14.23 -3.49 -27.12
CA GLY A 112 13.54 -3.69 -25.84
C GLY A 112 12.11 -3.17 -25.80
N LYS A 113 11.44 -2.97 -26.96
CA LYS A 113 10.06 -2.47 -26.99
C LYS A 113 9.18 -3.34 -27.85
N ALA A 114 7.99 -3.65 -27.36
CA ALA A 114 6.94 -4.33 -28.13
C ALA A 114 5.56 -4.00 -27.55
N THR A 115 4.54 -4.08 -28.42
CA THR A 115 3.13 -3.99 -28.05
C THR A 115 2.45 -5.31 -28.36
N PHE A 116 1.66 -5.80 -27.41
CA PHE A 116 0.84 -7.01 -27.52
C PHE A 116 -0.62 -6.63 -27.40
N GLU A 117 -1.50 -7.38 -28.04
CA GLU A 117 -2.95 -7.13 -27.99
C GLU A 117 -3.67 -8.37 -27.47
N ILE A 118 -4.68 -8.14 -26.61
CA ILE A 118 -5.61 -9.18 -26.16
C ILE A 118 -7.02 -8.73 -26.56
N VAL A 119 -7.67 -9.56 -27.37
CA VAL A 119 -9.06 -9.35 -27.79
C VAL A 119 -10.00 -10.03 -26.83
N ASP A 120 -11.19 -9.45 -26.57
CA ASP A 120 -12.19 -9.97 -25.63
C ASP A 120 -11.61 -10.18 -24.20
N TYR A 121 -10.79 -9.25 -23.78
CA TYR A 121 -10.06 -9.32 -22.52
C TYR A 121 -10.96 -9.31 -21.29
N LYS A 122 -10.43 -9.81 -20.15
CA LYS A 122 -11.08 -9.79 -18.85
C LYS A 122 -10.40 -8.77 -17.95
N LEU A 123 -11.23 -7.95 -17.29
CA LEU A 123 -10.77 -6.94 -16.34
C LEU A 123 -10.48 -7.57 -14.98
N TRP A 124 -9.48 -7.01 -14.30
CA TRP A 124 -9.22 -7.24 -12.90
C TRP A 124 -10.03 -6.26 -12.04
N ASN A 125 -10.65 -6.75 -10.98
CA ASN A 125 -11.25 -5.93 -9.94
C ASN A 125 -11.17 -6.65 -8.57
N THR A 126 -11.62 -6.00 -7.51
CA THR A 126 -11.52 -6.52 -6.15
C THR A 126 -12.43 -7.70 -5.85
N GLU A 127 -13.46 -7.92 -6.63
CA GLU A 127 -14.45 -9.00 -6.49
C GLU A 127 -14.14 -10.16 -7.44
N ASN A 128 -13.53 -9.85 -8.60
CA ASN A 128 -13.08 -10.83 -9.58
C ASN A 128 -11.64 -10.50 -10.06
N PRO A 129 -10.59 -10.88 -9.31
CA PRO A 129 -9.20 -10.56 -9.61
C PRO A 129 -8.64 -11.43 -10.74
N TYR A 130 -9.03 -11.14 -11.98
CA TYR A 130 -8.57 -11.89 -13.14
C TYR A 130 -7.14 -11.52 -13.52
N LEU A 131 -6.25 -12.52 -13.60
CA LEU A 131 -4.85 -12.36 -13.97
C LEU A 131 -4.53 -13.15 -15.24
N TYR A 132 -3.71 -12.55 -16.10
CA TYR A 132 -3.01 -13.21 -17.18
C TYR A 132 -1.61 -13.56 -16.73
N THR A 133 -1.03 -14.63 -17.26
CA THR A 133 0.37 -14.97 -17.06
C THR A 133 1.18 -14.46 -18.23
N ILE A 134 2.23 -13.68 -17.95
CA ILE A 134 3.22 -13.27 -18.95
C ILE A 134 4.51 -14.07 -18.76
N ILE A 135 5.04 -14.60 -19.85
CA ILE A 135 6.25 -15.42 -19.87
C ILE A 135 7.24 -14.76 -20.81
N PHE A 136 8.40 -14.38 -20.31
CA PHE A 136 9.54 -13.90 -21.07
C PHE A 136 10.55 -15.03 -21.18
N GLU A 137 10.89 -15.40 -22.40
CA GLU A 137 11.81 -16.51 -22.69
C GLU A 137 12.98 -16.03 -23.55
N THR A 138 14.20 -16.23 -23.05
CA THR A 138 15.43 -16.06 -23.81
C THR A 138 16.09 -17.44 -24.02
N GLU A 139 17.24 -17.49 -24.70
CA GLU A 139 18.02 -18.73 -24.80
C GLU A 139 18.52 -19.27 -23.43
N GLN A 140 18.60 -18.42 -22.41
CA GLN A 140 19.28 -18.73 -21.14
C GLN A 140 18.42 -18.57 -19.91
N GLU A 141 17.27 -17.90 -19.99
CA GLU A 141 16.37 -17.69 -18.84
C GLU A 141 14.90 -17.65 -19.24
N VAL A 142 14.06 -17.96 -18.27
CA VAL A 142 12.61 -17.78 -18.34
C VAL A 142 12.18 -16.96 -17.13
N ILE A 143 11.45 -15.88 -17.37
CA ILE A 143 10.80 -15.08 -16.33
C ILE A 143 9.29 -15.23 -16.50
N VAL A 144 8.60 -15.52 -15.39
CA VAL A 144 7.14 -15.63 -15.34
C VAL A 144 6.62 -14.60 -14.37
N ASP A 145 5.66 -13.79 -14.82
CA ASP A 145 4.97 -12.79 -14.01
C ASP A 145 3.47 -12.78 -14.35
N HIS A 146 2.70 -11.90 -13.74
CA HIS A 146 1.26 -11.75 -13.97
C HIS A 146 0.94 -10.34 -14.44
N ILE A 147 -0.10 -10.25 -15.28
CA ILE A 147 -0.68 -8.99 -15.73
C ILE A 147 -2.13 -8.94 -15.29
N ALA A 148 -2.55 -7.81 -14.76
CA ALA A 148 -3.96 -7.47 -14.58
C ALA A 148 -4.35 -6.34 -15.52
N LEU A 149 -5.47 -6.45 -16.18
CA LEU A 149 -6.02 -5.40 -17.03
C LEU A 149 -7.02 -4.59 -16.22
N ARG A 150 -6.67 -3.36 -15.90
CA ARG A 150 -7.50 -2.45 -15.12
C ARG A 150 -7.20 -0.99 -15.47
N LYS A 151 -8.14 -0.11 -15.23
CA LYS A 151 -7.97 1.35 -15.34
C LYS A 151 -8.46 2.02 -14.08
N ILE A 152 -7.58 2.80 -13.43
CA ILE A 152 -7.96 3.69 -12.32
C ILE A 152 -7.99 5.12 -12.83
N GLU A 153 -9.01 5.89 -12.48
CA GLU A 153 -9.13 7.28 -12.93
C GLU A 153 -9.97 8.12 -11.95
N ILE A 154 -9.74 9.42 -11.97
CA ILE A 154 -10.54 10.41 -11.25
C ILE A 154 -11.34 11.21 -12.27
N LYS A 155 -12.66 11.26 -12.11
CA LYS A 155 -13.57 12.08 -12.90
C LYS A 155 -14.52 12.82 -11.96
N ASP A 156 -14.64 14.12 -12.14
CA ASP A 156 -15.52 14.96 -11.31
C ASP A 156 -15.31 14.77 -9.80
N GLN A 157 -14.05 14.67 -9.37
CA GLN A 157 -13.62 14.40 -7.99
C GLN A 157 -14.12 13.05 -7.42
N VAL A 158 -14.39 12.07 -8.29
CA VAL A 158 -14.78 10.70 -7.91
C VAL A 158 -13.81 9.69 -8.47
N ILE A 159 -13.44 8.68 -7.70
CA ILE A 159 -12.55 7.60 -8.15
C ILE A 159 -13.36 6.50 -8.84
N TYR A 160 -12.85 6.08 -10.00
CA TYR A 160 -13.40 4.98 -10.78
C TYR A 160 -12.34 3.91 -11.02
N LEU A 161 -12.72 2.66 -10.86
CA LEU A 161 -11.96 1.50 -11.32
C LEU A 161 -12.75 0.83 -12.45
N ASN A 162 -12.16 0.74 -13.64
CA ASN A 162 -12.81 0.16 -14.83
C ASN A 162 -14.15 0.84 -15.19
N GLY A 163 -14.25 2.13 -14.95
CA GLY A 163 -15.47 2.90 -15.19
C GLY A 163 -16.57 2.77 -14.13
N GLN A 164 -16.37 1.94 -13.10
CA GLN A 164 -17.25 1.84 -11.95
C GLN A 164 -16.77 2.75 -10.81
N LYS A 165 -17.69 3.51 -10.23
CA LYS A 165 -17.42 4.27 -9.01
C LYS A 165 -17.13 3.30 -7.87
N ILE A 166 -16.02 3.52 -7.17
CA ILE A 166 -15.58 2.66 -6.06
C ILE A 166 -15.47 3.43 -4.75
N LYS A 167 -15.51 2.67 -3.65
CA LYS A 167 -15.18 3.17 -2.31
C LYS A 167 -14.13 2.25 -1.67
N PHE A 168 -13.06 2.83 -1.10
CA PHE A 168 -12.10 2.08 -0.33
C PHE A 168 -12.69 1.64 1.01
N ARG A 169 -12.78 0.36 1.21
CA ARG A 169 -13.07 -0.31 2.48
C ARG A 169 -11.73 -0.87 2.97
N GLY A 170 -10.90 0.04 3.48
CA GLY A 170 -9.48 -0.21 3.67
C GLY A 170 -9.07 -0.40 5.13
N VAL A 171 -7.85 -0.91 5.29
CA VAL A 171 -7.15 -1.02 6.56
C VAL A 171 -5.68 -0.69 6.38
N ASN A 172 -5.09 -0.03 7.38
CA ASN A 172 -3.65 0.17 7.49
C ASN A 172 -3.00 -1.12 8.00
N ARG A 173 -1.87 -1.50 7.43
CA ARG A 173 -1.18 -2.73 7.80
C ARG A 173 0.31 -2.52 7.96
N HIS A 174 0.80 -2.76 9.16
CA HIS A 174 2.21 -2.96 9.47
C HIS A 174 2.63 -4.42 9.31
N ASP A 175 3.92 -4.66 9.02
CA ASP A 175 4.53 -5.98 9.17
C ASP A 175 4.77 -6.25 10.66
N SER A 176 4.03 -7.19 11.24
CA SER A 176 4.13 -7.57 12.64
C SER A 176 3.79 -9.03 12.88
N ASP A 177 4.65 -9.72 13.62
CA ASP A 177 4.46 -11.08 14.09
C ASP A 177 4.94 -11.22 15.54
N PRO A 178 4.19 -11.91 16.41
CA PRO A 178 4.51 -11.98 17.83
C PRO A 178 5.73 -12.83 18.18
N VAL A 179 6.31 -13.54 17.22
CA VAL A 179 7.51 -14.39 17.40
C VAL A 179 8.69 -13.87 16.61
N THR A 180 8.46 -13.44 15.37
CA THR A 180 9.50 -13.05 14.42
C THR A 180 9.65 -11.55 14.23
N GLY A 181 8.80 -10.73 14.90
CA GLY A 181 8.85 -9.27 14.81
C GLY A 181 8.52 -8.75 13.41
N PHE A 182 9.48 -8.11 12.76
CA PHE A 182 9.30 -7.56 11.39
C PHE A 182 9.50 -8.62 10.29
N THR A 183 10.01 -9.80 10.61
CA THR A 183 10.21 -10.86 9.64
C THR A 183 8.91 -11.57 9.38
N ILE A 184 8.30 -11.31 8.22
CA ILE A 184 6.99 -11.81 7.86
C ILE A 184 7.11 -12.83 6.74
N SER A 185 6.48 -13.99 6.93
CA SER A 185 6.43 -15.05 5.94
C SER A 185 5.23 -14.88 4.99
N MET A 186 5.29 -15.55 3.83
CA MET A 186 4.16 -15.64 2.90
C MET A 186 2.91 -16.23 3.57
N GLU A 187 3.05 -17.19 4.49
CA GLU A 187 1.92 -17.82 5.17
C GLU A 187 1.21 -16.83 6.11
N GLN A 188 1.97 -15.99 6.82
CA GLN A 188 1.39 -14.95 7.67
C GLN A 188 0.62 -13.92 6.85
N ILE A 189 1.17 -13.46 5.71
CA ILE A 189 0.45 -12.57 4.80
C ILE A 189 -0.83 -13.21 4.29
N LYS A 190 -0.79 -14.49 3.92
CA LYS A 190 -1.96 -15.23 3.45
C LYS A 190 -3.07 -15.28 4.50
N ILE A 191 -2.71 -15.47 5.77
CA ILE A 191 -3.65 -15.42 6.89
C ILE A 191 -4.29 -14.03 6.96
N ASP A 192 -3.48 -12.95 6.95
CA ASP A 192 -3.96 -11.58 7.00
C ASP A 192 -4.93 -11.28 5.85
N LEU A 193 -4.52 -11.53 4.60
CA LEU A 193 -5.35 -11.28 3.42
C LEU A 193 -6.65 -12.09 3.42
N THR A 194 -6.59 -13.33 3.87
CA THR A 194 -7.79 -14.19 3.98
C THR A 194 -8.77 -13.63 5.01
N LEU A 195 -8.29 -13.25 6.19
CA LEU A 195 -9.11 -12.63 7.23
C LEU A 195 -9.71 -11.30 6.75
N MET A 196 -8.91 -10.47 6.10
CA MET A 196 -9.38 -9.19 5.56
C MET A 196 -10.52 -9.40 4.55
N LYS A 197 -10.39 -10.35 3.60
CA LYS A 197 -11.47 -10.67 2.66
C LYS A 197 -12.73 -11.19 3.36
N GLN A 198 -12.59 -12.06 4.36
CA GLN A 198 -13.71 -12.57 5.15
C GLN A 198 -14.43 -11.48 5.96
N HIS A 199 -13.79 -10.31 6.12
CA HIS A 199 -14.34 -9.16 6.85
C HIS A 199 -14.63 -7.94 5.97
N ASN A 200 -14.78 -8.16 4.65
CA ASN A 200 -15.26 -7.18 3.66
C ASN A 200 -14.29 -6.05 3.31
N PHE A 201 -12.99 -6.19 3.61
CA PHE A 201 -11.99 -5.27 3.11
C PHE A 201 -11.74 -5.46 1.62
N ASN A 202 -11.56 -4.35 0.90
CA ASN A 202 -11.16 -4.34 -0.52
C ASN A 202 -9.85 -3.60 -0.77
N ALA A 203 -9.28 -2.95 0.25
CA ALA A 203 -8.10 -2.13 0.11
C ALA A 203 -7.15 -2.23 1.32
N ILE A 204 -5.85 -2.02 1.08
CA ILE A 204 -4.80 -2.02 2.12
C ILE A 204 -3.88 -0.83 1.87
N ARG A 205 -3.49 -0.10 2.92
CA ARG A 205 -2.36 0.83 2.89
C ARG A 205 -1.18 0.16 3.55
N SER A 206 -0.03 0.14 2.85
CA SER A 206 1.23 -0.40 3.38
C SER A 206 1.87 0.60 4.34
N SER A 207 1.25 0.82 5.49
CA SER A 207 1.71 1.78 6.49
C SER A 207 2.97 1.26 7.21
N HIS A 208 4.07 2.01 7.29
CA HIS A 208 4.36 3.24 6.54
C HIS A 208 5.64 3.01 5.73
N TYR A 209 5.66 1.92 4.95
CA TYR A 209 6.81 1.47 4.15
C TYR A 209 6.39 0.41 3.11
N PRO A 210 7.17 0.25 2.04
CA PRO A 210 6.92 -0.81 1.07
C PRO A 210 7.07 -2.20 1.70
N ASN A 211 6.06 -3.05 1.52
CA ASN A 211 6.09 -4.43 2.00
C ASN A 211 7.02 -5.31 1.15
N ALA A 212 7.23 -6.57 1.54
CA ALA A 212 7.98 -7.53 0.73
C ALA A 212 7.31 -7.73 -0.65
N PRO A 213 8.08 -7.92 -1.74
CA PRO A 213 7.52 -8.00 -3.10
C PRO A 213 6.38 -9.01 -3.26
N PHE A 214 6.46 -10.16 -2.61
CA PHE A 214 5.41 -11.19 -2.66
C PHE A 214 4.08 -10.76 -2.01
N PHE A 215 4.07 -9.74 -1.15
CA PHE A 215 2.83 -9.18 -0.62
C PHE A 215 1.95 -8.62 -1.75
N TYR A 216 2.54 -7.86 -2.66
CA TYR A 216 1.79 -7.25 -3.78
C TYR A 216 1.31 -8.30 -4.78
N GLU A 217 2.12 -9.33 -5.06
CA GLU A 217 1.69 -10.47 -5.87
C GLU A 217 0.47 -11.17 -5.26
N MET A 218 0.46 -11.33 -3.95
CA MET A 218 -0.70 -11.89 -3.26
C MET A 218 -1.90 -10.94 -3.29
N CYS A 219 -1.70 -9.62 -3.16
CA CYS A 219 -2.76 -8.63 -3.31
C CYS A 219 -3.37 -8.64 -4.71
N ASP A 220 -2.54 -8.77 -5.78
CA ASP A 220 -3.01 -8.97 -7.14
C ASP A 220 -3.96 -10.17 -7.25
N ARG A 221 -3.58 -11.31 -6.63
CA ARG A 221 -4.35 -12.58 -6.67
C ARG A 221 -5.61 -12.56 -5.80
N TYR A 222 -5.55 -11.89 -4.65
CA TYR A 222 -6.68 -11.81 -3.71
C TYR A 222 -7.64 -10.67 -4.05
N GLY A 223 -7.28 -9.78 -4.98
CA GLY A 223 -8.12 -8.66 -5.37
C GLY A 223 -8.17 -7.54 -4.33
N PHE A 224 -7.02 -7.10 -3.83
CA PHE A 224 -6.93 -5.90 -3.00
C PHE A 224 -6.41 -4.73 -3.80
N MET A 225 -7.03 -3.57 -3.67
CA MET A 225 -6.42 -2.31 -4.06
C MET A 225 -5.40 -1.91 -3.00
N VAL A 226 -4.22 -1.47 -3.43
CA VAL A 226 -3.14 -1.11 -2.50
C VAL A 226 -2.75 0.36 -2.68
N ILE A 227 -2.61 1.06 -1.55
CA ILE A 227 -1.81 2.26 -1.44
C ILE A 227 -0.42 1.82 -1.03
N ASP A 228 0.55 1.94 -1.93
CA ASP A 228 1.94 1.66 -1.60
C ASP A 228 2.60 2.93 -1.10
N GLU A 229 3.22 2.85 0.07
CA GLU A 229 3.73 4.01 0.77
C GLU A 229 5.25 3.98 0.90
N ALA A 230 5.87 5.11 0.58
CA ALA A 230 7.30 5.28 0.70
C ALA A 230 7.75 5.20 2.17
N ASP A 231 8.91 4.62 2.39
CA ASP A 231 9.51 4.43 3.72
C ASP A 231 9.97 5.78 4.32
N ILE A 232 9.00 6.65 4.60
CA ILE A 232 9.21 7.99 5.13
C ILE A 232 8.20 8.26 6.23
N GLU A 233 8.71 8.38 7.46
CA GLU A 233 8.02 8.93 8.61
C GLU A 233 8.99 9.73 9.46
N ALA A 234 8.75 11.03 9.58
CA ALA A 234 9.59 11.97 10.33
C ALA A 234 8.79 12.66 11.44
N HIS A 235 8.03 11.88 12.22
CA HIS A 235 7.19 12.38 13.30
C HIS A 235 8.01 12.89 14.50
N GLY A 236 9.17 12.31 14.78
CA GLY A 236 10.04 12.74 15.88
C GLY A 236 10.34 14.25 15.91
N PRO A 237 10.69 14.92 14.79
CA PRO A 237 10.82 16.37 14.74
C PRO A 237 9.56 17.14 15.14
N PHE A 238 8.36 16.65 14.82
CA PHE A 238 7.11 17.26 15.29
C PHE A 238 7.03 17.26 16.83
N MET A 239 7.42 16.17 17.46
CA MET A 239 7.39 16.01 18.92
C MET A 239 8.30 17.01 19.63
N LEU A 240 9.41 17.46 18.99
CA LEU A 240 10.29 18.51 19.51
C LEU A 240 9.56 19.85 19.68
N TYR A 241 8.58 20.12 18.81
CA TYR A 241 7.86 21.39 18.75
C TYR A 241 6.42 21.30 19.24
N ARG A 242 6.02 20.18 19.84
CA ARG A 242 4.66 19.94 20.36
C ARG A 242 4.19 20.99 21.35
N LYS A 243 5.12 21.66 22.06
CA LYS A 243 4.83 22.68 23.06
C LYS A 243 4.93 24.11 22.53
N GLU A 244 5.08 24.29 21.22
CA GLU A 244 5.04 25.64 20.64
C GLU A 244 3.67 26.26 20.85
N ASP A 245 3.65 27.59 20.94
CA ASP A 245 2.49 28.39 21.34
C ASP A 245 1.34 28.37 20.33
N THR A 246 1.65 28.11 19.05
CA THR A 246 0.68 28.05 17.96
C THR A 246 0.99 26.93 16.98
N ASP A 247 -0.04 26.44 16.29
CA ASP A 247 0.13 25.50 15.16
C ASP A 247 1.00 26.11 14.06
N TYR A 248 0.86 27.40 13.82
CA TYR A 248 1.69 28.14 12.86
C TYR A 248 3.19 27.98 13.16
N ASN A 249 3.62 28.25 14.37
CA ASN A 249 5.03 28.13 14.78
C ASN A 249 5.49 26.67 14.77
N ARG A 250 4.66 25.76 15.23
CA ARG A 250 4.93 24.32 15.30
C ARG A 250 5.14 23.74 13.90
N PHE A 251 4.21 23.99 12.98
CA PHE A 251 4.29 23.45 11.62
C PHE A 251 5.42 24.06 10.83
N LYS A 252 5.67 25.36 10.97
CA LYS A 252 6.82 26.04 10.37
C LYS A 252 8.14 25.37 10.76
N ARG A 253 8.34 25.13 12.06
CA ARG A 253 9.59 24.54 12.57
C ARG A 253 9.74 23.08 12.20
N TRP A 254 8.65 22.33 12.22
CA TRP A 254 8.66 20.95 11.76
C TRP A 254 9.04 20.85 10.29
N ASN A 255 8.42 21.67 9.49
CA ASN A 255 8.65 21.76 8.05
C ASN A 255 10.11 22.08 7.69
N GLU A 256 10.69 23.09 8.35
CA GLU A 256 12.08 23.53 8.13
C GLU A 256 13.14 22.47 8.49
N LYS A 257 12.79 21.40 9.20
CA LYS A 257 13.76 20.40 9.66
C LYS A 257 14.13 19.36 8.61
N ILE A 258 13.16 18.89 7.84
CA ILE A 258 13.33 17.80 6.88
C ILE A 258 12.65 18.12 5.55
N ALA A 259 11.35 18.44 5.57
CA ALA A 259 10.55 18.58 4.37
C ALA A 259 11.01 19.72 3.45
N ASP A 260 11.44 20.85 4.01
CA ASP A 260 11.96 22.02 3.28
C ASP A 260 13.49 22.15 3.32
N ASP A 261 14.20 21.28 4.02
CA ASP A 261 15.68 21.31 4.03
C ASP A 261 16.22 20.53 2.81
N PRO A 262 16.86 21.22 1.84
CA PRO A 262 17.41 20.58 0.64
C PRO A 262 18.47 19.51 0.94
N ALA A 263 19.06 19.49 2.12
CA ALA A 263 20.00 18.43 2.52
C ALA A 263 19.34 17.04 2.57
N TRP A 264 18.03 16.97 2.77
CA TRP A 264 17.25 15.74 2.81
C TRP A 264 16.61 15.34 1.46
N GLU A 265 16.75 16.19 0.44
CA GLU A 265 16.14 15.95 -0.88
C GLU A 265 16.49 14.57 -1.44
N ALA A 266 17.79 14.26 -1.47
CA ALA A 266 18.27 12.99 -2.02
C ALA A 266 17.67 11.80 -1.29
N ALA A 267 17.61 11.83 0.05
CA ALA A 267 17.09 10.75 0.86
C ALA A 267 15.57 10.55 0.66
N ILE A 268 14.80 11.64 0.58
CA ILE A 268 13.33 11.58 0.37
C ILE A 268 13.00 11.10 -1.04
N VAL A 269 13.62 11.70 -2.05
CA VAL A 269 13.35 11.36 -3.45
C VAL A 269 13.80 9.94 -3.79
N ASP A 270 14.93 9.47 -3.23
CA ASP A 270 15.42 8.11 -3.43
C ASP A 270 14.44 7.06 -2.88
N ARG A 271 13.87 7.27 -1.68
CA ARG A 271 12.89 6.38 -1.07
C ARG A 271 11.64 6.20 -1.95
N VAL A 272 11.10 7.29 -2.47
CA VAL A 272 9.96 7.28 -3.38
C VAL A 272 10.32 6.60 -4.70
N LYS A 273 11.49 6.90 -5.27
CA LYS A 273 11.96 6.27 -6.52
C LYS A 273 12.12 4.75 -6.39
N LEU A 274 12.76 4.30 -5.32
CA LEU A 274 12.97 2.87 -5.08
C LEU A 274 11.65 2.12 -4.99
N MET A 275 10.66 2.67 -4.28
CA MET A 275 9.32 2.11 -4.19
C MET A 275 8.67 1.98 -5.57
N VAL A 276 8.54 3.08 -6.31
CA VAL A 276 7.88 3.10 -7.61
C VAL A 276 8.59 2.19 -8.62
N GLU A 277 9.91 2.25 -8.70
CA GLU A 277 10.70 1.44 -9.63
C GLU A 277 10.61 -0.06 -9.34
N ARG A 278 10.60 -0.46 -8.06
CA ARG A 278 10.45 -1.87 -7.67
C ARG A 278 9.06 -2.41 -8.00
N ASP A 279 8.03 -1.62 -7.68
CA ASP A 279 6.66 -2.12 -7.62
C ASP A 279 5.78 -1.68 -8.82
N LYS A 280 6.36 -0.97 -9.80
CA LYS A 280 5.69 -0.45 -10.99
C LYS A 280 4.84 -1.47 -11.77
N ASN A 281 5.20 -2.76 -11.73
CA ASN A 281 4.48 -3.84 -12.40
C ASN A 281 3.45 -4.55 -11.51
N ARG A 282 3.16 -4.02 -10.30
CA ARG A 282 2.11 -4.58 -9.42
C ARG A 282 0.79 -3.87 -9.66
N PHE A 283 -0.17 -4.59 -10.19
CA PHE A 283 -1.45 -4.02 -10.66
C PHE A 283 -2.41 -3.72 -9.52
N CYS A 284 -2.29 -4.39 -8.38
CA CYS A 284 -3.05 -4.06 -7.16
C CYS A 284 -2.76 -2.64 -6.65
N ILE A 285 -1.57 -2.10 -6.92
CA ILE A 285 -1.22 -0.74 -6.54
C ILE A 285 -2.00 0.23 -7.41
N VAL A 286 -2.93 0.94 -6.81
CA VAL A 286 -3.76 1.95 -7.46
C VAL A 286 -3.33 3.37 -7.10
N MET A 287 -2.49 3.49 -6.06
CA MET A 287 -2.08 4.78 -5.50
C MET A 287 -0.67 4.72 -4.92
N TRP A 288 0.12 5.75 -5.20
CA TRP A 288 1.41 6.00 -4.59
C TRP A 288 1.27 7.03 -3.46
N SER A 289 1.79 6.70 -2.29
CA SER A 289 1.85 7.58 -1.13
C SER A 289 3.29 8.04 -0.87
N MET A 290 3.47 9.33 -0.65
CA MET A 290 4.81 9.90 -0.46
C MET A 290 5.40 9.65 0.94
N GLY A 291 4.63 9.06 1.84
CA GLY A 291 5.02 8.76 3.22
C GLY A 291 3.96 9.17 4.23
N ASN A 292 4.34 9.18 5.49
CA ASN A 292 3.51 9.45 6.64
C ASN A 292 4.12 10.58 7.51
N GLU A 293 3.29 11.38 8.15
CA GLU A 293 3.59 12.36 9.23
C GLU A 293 4.96 13.05 9.17
N SER A 294 5.30 13.64 8.00
CA SER A 294 6.63 14.22 7.76
C SER A 294 6.60 15.68 7.31
N ALA A 295 5.46 16.39 7.50
CA ALA A 295 5.20 17.73 6.99
C ALA A 295 5.28 17.83 5.46
N TYR A 296 5.12 19.00 4.86
CA TYR A 296 5.17 19.21 3.41
C TYR A 296 6.15 20.29 3.03
N GLY A 297 6.98 20.02 2.04
CA GLY A 297 8.00 20.96 1.60
C GLY A 297 8.56 20.65 0.22
N CYS A 298 9.55 21.41 -0.19
CA CYS A 298 10.15 21.34 -1.52
C CYS A 298 10.67 19.94 -1.89
N ASN A 299 11.05 19.12 -0.92
CA ASN A 299 11.54 17.77 -1.17
C ASN A 299 10.39 16.84 -1.61
N PHE A 300 9.20 16.99 -1.01
CA PHE A 300 8.01 16.24 -1.40
C PHE A 300 7.42 16.71 -2.73
N GLU A 301 7.49 18.02 -3.04
CA GLU A 301 7.12 18.53 -4.37
C GLU A 301 7.93 17.85 -5.47
N LYS A 302 9.25 17.70 -5.27
CA LYS A 302 10.14 17.02 -6.22
C LYS A 302 9.85 15.53 -6.33
N ALA A 303 9.57 14.85 -5.21
CA ALA A 303 9.19 13.44 -5.20
C ALA A 303 7.89 13.21 -5.97
N LEU A 304 6.86 14.02 -5.72
CA LEU A 304 5.57 13.99 -6.42
C LEU A 304 5.73 14.23 -7.93
N ALA A 305 6.47 15.26 -8.31
CA ALA A 305 6.71 15.60 -9.72
C ALA A 305 7.44 14.47 -10.45
N TRP A 306 8.41 13.83 -9.79
CA TRP A 306 9.08 12.65 -10.33
C TRP A 306 8.12 11.47 -10.49
N THR A 307 7.31 11.18 -9.46
CA THR A 307 6.34 10.07 -9.48
C THR A 307 5.34 10.24 -10.61
N LYS A 308 4.72 11.41 -10.76
CA LYS A 308 3.76 11.67 -11.85
C LYS A 308 4.39 11.60 -13.23
N LYS A 309 5.66 11.95 -13.37
CA LYS A 309 6.40 11.79 -14.64
C LYS A 309 6.68 10.32 -14.96
N SER A 310 6.99 9.51 -13.94
CA SER A 310 7.36 8.09 -14.11
C SER A 310 6.14 7.20 -14.25
N ASP A 311 5.07 7.51 -13.54
CA ASP A 311 3.80 6.80 -13.55
C ASP A 311 2.63 7.80 -13.53
N PRO A 312 2.18 8.27 -14.69
CA PRO A 312 1.08 9.21 -14.79
C PRO A 312 -0.31 8.60 -14.54
N GLU A 313 -0.42 7.28 -14.56
CA GLU A 313 -1.71 6.58 -14.46
C GLU A 313 -2.20 6.43 -13.03
N ARG A 314 -1.27 6.10 -12.10
CA ARG A 314 -1.66 5.88 -10.71
C ARG A 314 -1.90 7.19 -9.98
N ILE A 315 -2.81 7.12 -9.03
CA ILE A 315 -3.17 8.23 -8.15
C ILE A 315 -1.99 8.53 -7.21
N THR A 316 -1.78 9.79 -6.88
CA THR A 316 -0.79 10.22 -5.88
C THR A 316 -1.47 10.88 -4.70
N GLN A 317 -1.00 10.55 -3.50
CA GLN A 317 -1.47 11.15 -2.26
C GLN A 317 -0.32 11.41 -1.27
N TYR A 318 -0.55 12.34 -0.36
CA TYR A 318 0.29 12.58 0.81
C TYR A 318 -0.51 13.35 1.86
N GLU A 319 -0.83 12.72 2.98
CA GLU A 319 -1.70 13.31 4.01
C GLU A 319 -1.06 14.51 4.70
N SER A 320 0.27 14.48 4.89
CA SER A 320 1.00 15.57 5.57
C SER A 320 1.10 16.86 4.75
N ALA A 321 0.57 16.89 3.51
CA ALA A 321 0.52 18.10 2.69
C ALA A 321 -0.24 19.27 3.36
N ARG A 322 -1.04 18.99 4.38
CA ARG A 322 -1.69 20.00 5.23
C ARG A 322 -0.76 20.67 6.24
N TYR A 323 0.30 19.99 6.66
CA TYR A 323 1.26 20.46 7.67
C TYR A 323 2.44 21.17 6.97
N ARG A 324 2.31 22.46 6.79
CA ARG A 324 3.20 23.28 5.99
C ARG A 324 3.63 24.55 6.69
N ASN A 325 4.70 25.15 6.21
CA ASN A 325 5.08 26.50 6.57
C ASN A 325 4.15 27.49 5.84
N TYR A 326 3.29 28.18 6.57
CA TYR A 326 2.32 29.13 5.98
C TYR A 326 2.95 30.39 5.36
N ASP A 327 4.24 30.62 5.58
CA ASP A 327 4.99 31.74 4.94
C ASP A 327 5.50 31.35 3.55
N VAL A 328 5.38 30.09 3.13
CA VAL A 328 5.86 29.54 1.86
C VAL A 328 4.67 29.14 0.98
N THR A 329 4.77 29.38 -0.31
CA THR A 329 3.81 28.89 -1.30
C THR A 329 4.34 27.56 -1.86
N TYR A 330 3.55 26.52 -1.76
CA TYR A 330 3.87 25.19 -2.27
C TYR A 330 3.03 24.82 -3.47
N ASP A 331 3.57 23.91 -4.28
CA ASP A 331 2.88 23.30 -5.41
C ASP A 331 2.14 22.02 -4.97
N TYR A 332 0.85 21.93 -5.27
CA TYR A 332 -0.04 20.77 -5.00
C TYR A 332 -0.58 20.16 -6.29
N GLU A 333 -0.07 20.55 -7.46
CA GLU A 333 -0.60 20.08 -8.76
C GLU A 333 -0.48 18.54 -8.88
N ASN A 334 0.62 18.00 -8.39
CA ASN A 334 0.91 16.55 -8.45
C ASN A 334 0.29 15.74 -7.32
N LEU A 335 -0.57 16.31 -6.48
CA LEU A 335 -1.41 15.60 -5.53
C LEU A 335 -2.81 15.45 -6.12
N ASP A 336 -3.28 14.22 -6.29
CA ASP A 336 -4.60 13.96 -6.87
C ASP A 336 -5.71 14.00 -5.81
N LEU A 337 -5.39 13.77 -4.55
CA LEU A 337 -6.34 13.66 -3.44
C LEU A 337 -6.10 14.69 -2.35
N TYR A 338 -7.17 14.98 -1.59
CA TYR A 338 -7.10 15.60 -0.28
C TYR A 338 -7.23 14.52 0.79
N SER A 339 -6.15 14.22 1.47
CA SER A 339 -6.07 13.13 2.45
C SER A 339 -6.05 13.67 3.87
N ARG A 340 -6.71 12.97 4.79
CA ARG A 340 -6.79 13.34 6.20
C ARG A 340 -6.69 12.11 7.10
N MET A 341 -6.14 12.35 8.30
CA MET A 341 -6.20 11.43 9.44
C MET A 341 -7.21 11.95 10.45
N TYR A 342 -8.06 11.07 10.94
CA TYR A 342 -9.00 11.28 12.05
C TYR A 342 -9.79 12.61 12.03
N PRO A 343 -10.30 13.09 10.85
CA PRO A 343 -11.14 14.28 10.85
C PRO A 343 -12.48 13.97 11.49
N ALA A 344 -13.02 14.90 12.26
CA ALA A 344 -14.42 14.83 12.68
C ALA A 344 -15.33 14.92 11.46
N LEU A 345 -16.54 14.35 11.51
CA LEU A 345 -17.51 14.39 10.41
C LEU A 345 -17.79 15.83 9.95
N THR A 346 -17.90 16.77 10.91
CA THR A 346 -18.09 18.20 10.62
C THR A 346 -16.92 18.84 9.85
N GLU A 347 -15.69 18.39 10.05
CA GLU A 347 -14.54 18.86 9.28
C GLU A 347 -14.57 18.34 7.84
N ILE A 348 -15.10 17.15 7.62
CA ILE A 348 -15.31 16.57 6.29
C ILE A 348 -16.40 17.38 5.56
N GLU A 349 -17.54 17.61 6.21
CA GLU A 349 -18.63 18.45 5.68
C GLU A 349 -18.11 19.83 5.28
N GLU A 350 -17.34 20.47 6.17
CA GLU A 350 -16.73 21.77 5.90
C GLU A 350 -15.84 21.79 4.66
N TYR A 351 -15.01 20.75 4.45
CA TYR A 351 -14.20 20.64 3.25
C TYR A 351 -15.05 20.47 1.98
N LEU A 352 -16.04 19.57 2.04
CA LEU A 352 -16.91 19.29 0.89
C LEU A 352 -17.72 20.51 0.46
N GLU A 353 -18.15 21.33 1.43
CA GLU A 353 -18.93 22.56 1.18
C GLU A 353 -18.05 23.72 0.66
N LYS A 354 -16.86 23.92 1.24
CA LYS A 354 -16.04 25.12 1.02
C LYS A 354 -15.01 24.95 -0.09
N ASP A 355 -14.44 23.78 -0.24
CA ASP A 355 -13.39 23.50 -1.21
C ASP A 355 -13.83 22.37 -2.16
N GLY A 356 -13.83 21.12 -1.72
CA GLY A 356 -14.24 19.96 -2.50
C GLY A 356 -13.57 19.84 -3.87
N SER A 357 -12.39 20.45 -4.04
CA SER A 357 -11.67 20.53 -5.32
C SER A 357 -11.03 19.19 -5.71
N LYS A 358 -10.76 18.33 -4.73
CA LYS A 358 -10.17 16.99 -4.89
C LYS A 358 -11.02 15.96 -4.16
N PRO A 359 -10.95 14.67 -4.58
CA PRO A 359 -11.56 13.59 -3.82
C PRO A 359 -10.99 13.55 -2.39
N PHE A 360 -11.85 13.25 -1.41
CA PHE A 360 -11.47 13.19 0.01
C PHE A 360 -11.17 11.75 0.43
N LEU A 361 -9.97 11.52 0.98
CA LEU A 361 -9.54 10.22 1.46
C LEU A 361 -9.27 10.25 2.97
N LEU A 362 -9.85 9.30 3.71
CA LEU A 362 -9.50 9.01 5.09
C LEU A 362 -8.33 8.01 5.09
N VAL A 363 -7.08 8.50 5.10
CA VAL A 363 -5.93 7.58 5.13
C VAL A 363 -5.82 6.84 6.45
N GLU A 364 -6.34 7.44 7.54
CA GLU A 364 -6.53 6.83 8.85
C GLU A 364 -7.81 7.34 9.49
N TYR A 365 -8.60 6.41 10.03
CA TYR A 365 -9.80 6.73 10.79
C TYR A 365 -10.15 5.59 11.74
N CYS A 366 -11.06 5.85 12.68
CA CYS A 366 -11.56 4.85 13.62
C CYS A 366 -10.44 4.06 14.33
N HIS A 367 -9.52 4.79 14.99
CA HIS A 367 -8.38 4.24 15.72
C HIS A 367 -8.83 3.18 16.73
N SER A 368 -8.34 1.95 16.62
CA SER A 368 -8.89 0.80 17.36
C SER A 368 -8.23 0.51 18.69
N MET A 369 -7.43 1.43 19.21
CA MET A 369 -6.80 1.31 20.52
C MET A 369 -7.81 1.28 21.67
N GLY A 370 -7.57 0.42 22.69
CA GLY A 370 -8.38 0.34 23.89
C GLY A 370 -9.80 -0.18 23.63
N ASN A 371 -10.82 0.64 23.90
CA ASN A 371 -12.22 0.33 23.63
C ASN A 371 -12.69 0.75 22.22
N GLY A 372 -11.75 1.20 21.38
CA GLY A 372 -12.03 1.48 19.97
C GLY A 372 -12.28 0.20 19.17
N PRO A 373 -12.53 0.38 17.87
CA PRO A 373 -12.90 1.62 17.21
C PRO A 373 -14.37 1.96 17.45
N GLY A 374 -14.70 3.27 17.28
CA GLY A 374 -16.07 3.76 17.29
C GLY A 374 -16.46 4.37 15.95
N ASP A 375 -17.74 4.78 15.84
CA ASP A 375 -18.27 5.61 14.75
C ASP A 375 -18.20 5.04 13.33
N PHE A 376 -17.95 3.74 13.17
CA PHE A 376 -17.90 3.11 11.84
C PHE A 376 -19.16 3.36 11.00
N GLU A 377 -20.34 3.27 11.61
CA GLU A 377 -21.61 3.46 10.90
C GLU A 377 -21.76 4.91 10.44
N ASP A 378 -21.39 5.90 11.26
CA ASP A 378 -21.53 7.31 10.91
C ASP A 378 -20.60 7.69 9.75
N TYR A 379 -19.34 7.25 9.78
CA TYR A 379 -18.43 7.40 8.64
C TYR A 379 -18.92 6.65 7.41
N PHE A 380 -19.42 5.42 7.56
CA PHE A 380 -19.98 4.66 6.45
C PHE A 380 -21.12 5.40 5.76
N GLN A 381 -22.08 5.93 6.52
CA GLN A 381 -23.21 6.68 5.97
C GLN A 381 -22.73 7.91 5.18
N MET A 382 -21.78 8.66 5.73
CA MET A 382 -21.21 9.82 5.04
C MET A 382 -20.46 9.41 3.76
N ILE A 383 -19.62 8.38 3.82
CA ILE A 383 -18.87 7.86 2.66
C ILE A 383 -19.82 7.43 1.54
N GLN A 384 -20.97 6.82 1.89
CA GLN A 384 -21.94 6.37 0.90
C GLN A 384 -22.81 7.51 0.34
N ALA A 385 -23.07 8.53 1.16
CA ALA A 385 -23.86 9.68 0.75
C ALA A 385 -23.09 10.64 -0.17
N GLU A 386 -21.77 10.76 0.04
CA GLU A 386 -20.93 11.76 -0.62
C GLU A 386 -20.03 11.11 -1.68
N ASP A 387 -20.30 11.41 -2.95
CA ASP A 387 -19.55 10.83 -4.06
C ASP A 387 -18.05 11.15 -4.03
N LYS A 388 -17.69 12.35 -3.59
CA LYS A 388 -16.29 12.80 -3.46
C LYS A 388 -15.51 12.14 -2.31
N MET A 389 -16.18 11.49 -1.38
CA MET A 389 -15.55 10.68 -0.36
C MET A 389 -15.07 9.35 -0.96
N CYS A 390 -13.76 9.13 -1.02
CA CYS A 390 -13.18 7.91 -1.61
C CYS A 390 -13.34 6.66 -0.74
N GLY A 391 -13.66 6.83 0.54
CA GLY A 391 -13.60 5.80 1.55
C GLY A 391 -12.47 6.04 2.54
N GLY A 392 -12.01 5.00 3.21
CA GLY A 392 -10.97 5.15 4.23
C GLY A 392 -10.30 3.86 4.65
N PHE A 393 -9.22 4.03 5.43
CA PHE A 393 -8.38 2.97 5.94
C PHE A 393 -8.37 3.02 7.47
N VAL A 394 -8.90 1.97 8.10
CA VAL A 394 -8.94 1.88 9.57
C VAL A 394 -7.53 1.80 10.13
N TRP A 395 -7.26 2.50 11.20
CA TRP A 395 -6.04 2.34 11.99
C TRP A 395 -6.31 1.39 13.15
N GLU A 396 -5.74 0.21 13.20
CA GLU A 396 -5.00 -0.52 12.17
C GLU A 396 -5.31 -2.03 12.21
N TRP A 397 -4.56 -2.83 11.45
CA TRP A 397 -4.86 -4.26 11.31
C TRP A 397 -4.54 -5.07 12.55
N CYS A 398 -3.33 -4.96 13.12
CA CYS A 398 -2.84 -5.93 14.10
C CYS A 398 -2.14 -5.25 15.28
N ASP A 399 -2.43 -5.68 16.49
CA ASP A 399 -1.63 -5.34 17.66
C ASP A 399 -0.16 -5.75 17.51
N HIS A 400 0.77 -4.85 17.82
CA HIS A 400 2.20 -5.10 17.76
C HIS A 400 2.73 -5.49 19.15
N ALA A 401 2.84 -6.78 19.40
CA ALA A 401 3.41 -7.28 20.66
C ALA A 401 4.16 -8.59 20.44
N ILE A 402 5.16 -8.82 21.26
CA ILE A 402 6.04 -10.01 21.19
C ILE A 402 5.66 -10.97 22.31
N VAL A 403 5.64 -12.27 22.01
CA VAL A 403 5.45 -13.33 23.02
C VAL A 403 6.54 -13.26 24.07
N HIS A 404 6.16 -13.01 25.32
CA HIS A 404 7.07 -12.93 26.46
C HIS A 404 7.05 -14.20 27.33
N GLY A 405 5.97 -14.98 27.25
CA GLY A 405 5.81 -16.21 28.03
C GLY A 405 4.36 -16.68 28.09
N VAL A 406 4.11 -17.56 29.08
CA VAL A 406 2.77 -18.10 29.35
C VAL A 406 2.44 -17.89 30.82
N ALA A 407 1.28 -17.36 31.11
CA ALA A 407 0.78 -17.17 32.47
C ALA A 407 0.38 -18.50 33.13
N GLU A 408 0.22 -18.53 34.44
CA GLU A 408 -0.20 -19.73 35.20
C GLU A 408 -1.52 -20.32 34.71
N ASN A 409 -2.41 -19.50 34.17
CA ASN A 409 -3.70 -19.92 33.60
C ASN A 409 -3.61 -20.40 32.12
N GLY A 410 -2.38 -20.55 31.58
CA GLY A 410 -2.12 -21.01 30.22
C GLY A 410 -2.28 -19.96 29.13
N LYS A 411 -2.58 -18.70 29.46
CA LYS A 411 -2.67 -17.62 28.46
C LYS A 411 -1.28 -17.09 28.07
N THR A 412 -1.09 -16.79 26.79
CA THR A 412 0.11 -16.12 26.29
C THR A 412 0.23 -14.72 26.90
N ILE A 413 1.42 -14.38 27.36
CA ILE A 413 1.79 -13.03 27.78
C ILE A 413 2.49 -12.36 26.62
N TYR A 414 2.03 -11.18 26.25
CA TYR A 414 2.63 -10.32 25.25
C TYR A 414 3.30 -9.14 25.92
N ALA A 415 4.43 -8.71 25.38
CA ALA A 415 5.19 -7.55 25.81
C ALA A 415 5.26 -6.52 24.68
N TYR A 416 5.10 -5.24 25.02
CA TYR A 416 5.11 -4.11 24.10
C TYR A 416 5.60 -2.84 24.79
N GLY A 417 5.86 -1.79 24.04
CA GLY A 417 6.04 -0.39 24.46
C GLY A 417 6.71 -0.15 25.82
N GLY A 418 8.03 -0.45 25.94
CA GLY A 418 8.81 -0.28 27.18
C GLY A 418 8.97 -1.56 28.01
N ASP A 419 8.19 -2.61 27.75
CA ASP A 419 8.24 -3.87 28.51
C ASP A 419 9.56 -4.65 28.35
N HIS A 420 10.32 -4.37 27.29
CA HIS A 420 11.64 -4.96 27.05
C HIS A 420 12.79 -4.14 27.65
N GLY A 421 12.46 -3.03 28.35
CA GLY A 421 13.45 -2.12 28.96
C GLY A 421 14.06 -1.13 27.97
N GLU A 422 13.49 -0.97 26.82
CA GLU A 422 13.87 0.06 25.84
C GLU A 422 13.49 1.46 26.37
N VAL A 423 14.33 2.44 26.07
CA VAL A 423 14.15 3.82 26.54
C VAL A 423 13.24 4.62 25.58
N ILE A 424 13.32 4.32 24.29
CA ILE A 424 12.51 4.98 23.25
C ILE A 424 11.36 4.05 22.89
N HIS A 425 10.14 4.46 23.22
CA HIS A 425 8.91 3.72 22.93
C HIS A 425 7.70 4.63 23.06
N ASP A 426 6.59 4.27 22.46
CA ASP A 426 5.32 5.00 22.44
C ASP A 426 4.22 4.35 23.31
N SER A 427 4.66 3.55 24.33
CA SER A 427 3.76 2.86 25.26
C SER A 427 2.79 1.92 24.54
N ASN A 428 1.48 2.11 24.72
CA ASN A 428 0.43 1.27 24.13
C ASN A 428 -0.06 1.74 22.76
N PHE A 429 0.60 2.70 22.10
CA PHE A 429 0.26 3.16 20.76
C PHE A 429 0.60 2.15 19.64
N CYS A 430 1.04 0.98 20.01
CA CYS A 430 1.20 -0.19 19.14
C CYS A 430 0.17 -1.30 19.43
N MET A 431 -0.83 -1.04 20.31
CA MET A 431 -1.89 -1.97 20.70
C MET A 431 -3.25 -1.43 20.24
N ASP A 432 -3.40 -1.33 18.95
CA ASP A 432 -4.48 -0.64 18.23
C ASP A 432 -4.98 -1.43 17.02
N GLY A 433 -4.75 -2.74 17.04
CA GLY A 433 -5.17 -3.66 15.99
C GLY A 433 -6.65 -4.03 16.04
N LEU A 434 -7.20 -4.36 14.87
CA LEU A 434 -8.48 -5.07 14.71
C LEU A 434 -8.35 -6.57 15.01
N VAL A 435 -7.13 -7.07 15.06
CA VAL A 435 -6.79 -8.42 15.50
C VAL A 435 -5.67 -8.40 16.54
N TYR A 436 -5.67 -9.41 17.42
CA TYR A 436 -4.57 -9.67 18.35
C TYR A 436 -3.27 -10.04 17.61
N PRO A 437 -2.11 -10.02 18.28
CA PRO A 437 -0.85 -10.39 17.63
C PRO A 437 -0.88 -11.79 16.98
N ASP A 438 -1.65 -12.72 17.54
CA ASP A 438 -1.86 -14.09 17.05
C ASP A 438 -3.01 -14.23 16.04
N ARG A 439 -3.53 -13.12 15.52
CA ARG A 439 -4.64 -13.01 14.55
C ARG A 439 -6.01 -13.46 15.08
N ARG A 440 -6.17 -13.67 16.38
CA ARG A 440 -7.52 -13.74 16.96
C ARG A 440 -8.24 -12.41 16.75
N ILE A 441 -9.52 -12.46 16.51
CA ILE A 441 -10.35 -11.32 16.14
C ILE A 441 -10.69 -10.48 17.37
N HIS A 442 -10.49 -9.17 17.31
CA HIS A 442 -11.08 -8.20 18.25
C HIS A 442 -12.55 -7.94 17.93
N THR A 443 -13.31 -7.47 18.90
CA THR A 443 -14.73 -7.11 18.73
C THR A 443 -14.90 -6.04 17.63
N GLY A 444 -13.95 -5.09 17.53
CA GLY A 444 -13.97 -4.04 16.52
C GLY A 444 -13.97 -4.57 15.07
N LEU A 445 -13.30 -5.70 14.80
CA LEU A 445 -13.33 -6.31 13.49
C LEU A 445 -14.71 -6.90 13.14
N LEU A 446 -15.43 -7.42 14.13
CA LEU A 446 -16.81 -7.91 13.94
C LEU A 446 -17.76 -6.73 13.65
N GLU A 447 -17.57 -5.61 14.34
CA GLU A 447 -18.34 -4.39 14.08
C GLU A 447 -18.06 -3.89 12.65
N TYR A 448 -16.79 -3.80 12.24
CA TYR A 448 -16.41 -3.43 10.87
C TYR A 448 -17.09 -4.35 9.85
N LYS A 449 -17.01 -5.67 10.03
CA LYS A 449 -17.65 -6.64 9.13
C LYS A 449 -19.15 -6.40 9.00
N ASN A 450 -19.81 -6.07 10.10
CA ASN A 450 -21.25 -5.80 10.11
C ASN A 450 -21.56 -4.48 9.38
N VAL A 451 -20.81 -3.42 9.62
CA VAL A 451 -21.01 -2.11 8.98
C VAL A 451 -20.74 -2.21 7.47
N TYR A 452 -19.65 -2.84 7.07
CA TYR A 452 -19.24 -2.95 5.66
C TYR A 452 -19.73 -4.21 4.95
N ARG A 453 -20.84 -4.83 5.45
CA ARG A 453 -21.44 -5.99 4.77
C ARG A 453 -21.92 -5.63 3.35
N PRO A 454 -21.73 -6.53 2.37
CA PRO A 454 -21.99 -6.24 0.95
C PRO A 454 -23.47 -6.07 0.62
N ALA A 455 -24.40 -6.56 1.47
CA ALA A 455 -25.84 -6.39 1.30
C ALA A 455 -26.49 -5.96 2.61
N ARG A 456 -27.34 -4.93 2.54
CA ARG A 456 -28.10 -4.43 3.69
C ARG A 456 -29.59 -4.47 3.41
N VAL A 457 -30.38 -4.87 4.40
CA VAL A 457 -31.85 -4.76 4.36
C VAL A 457 -32.23 -3.29 4.48
N VAL A 458 -32.94 -2.81 3.49
CA VAL A 458 -33.49 -1.44 3.46
C VAL A 458 -34.90 -1.42 4.04
N SER A 459 -35.73 -2.39 3.63
CA SER A 459 -37.09 -2.50 4.16
C SER A 459 -37.58 -3.95 4.07
N TYR A 460 -38.53 -4.25 4.91
CA TYR A 460 -39.27 -5.52 4.90
C TYR A 460 -40.75 -5.25 5.15
N ASP A 461 -41.62 -5.69 4.23
CA ASP A 461 -43.06 -5.68 4.41
C ASP A 461 -43.55 -7.08 4.77
N ALA A 462 -43.94 -7.26 6.02
CA ALA A 462 -44.44 -8.53 6.53
C ALA A 462 -45.76 -8.98 5.91
N ALA A 463 -46.58 -8.06 5.34
CA ALA A 463 -47.87 -8.39 4.75
C ALA A 463 -47.71 -8.98 3.34
N SER A 464 -46.81 -8.42 2.54
CA SER A 464 -46.50 -8.90 1.18
C SER A 464 -45.38 -9.92 1.14
N GLY A 465 -44.54 -9.97 2.20
CA GLY A 465 -43.28 -10.75 2.22
C GLY A 465 -42.19 -10.09 1.39
N GLU A 466 -42.34 -8.83 0.99
CA GLU A 466 -41.33 -8.11 0.21
C GLU A 466 -40.14 -7.71 1.06
N LEU A 467 -38.94 -8.06 0.59
CA LEU A 467 -37.66 -7.68 1.18
C LEU A 467 -36.86 -6.86 0.18
N VAL A 468 -36.52 -5.62 0.54
CA VAL A 468 -35.67 -4.74 -0.27
C VAL A 468 -34.25 -4.77 0.28
N LEU A 469 -33.30 -5.13 -0.56
CA LEU A 469 -31.88 -5.14 -0.26
C LEU A 469 -31.15 -4.05 -1.05
N HIS A 470 -30.17 -3.38 -0.41
CA HIS A 470 -29.20 -2.54 -1.09
C HIS A 470 -27.91 -3.34 -1.31
N ASN A 471 -27.40 -3.32 -2.54
CA ASN A 471 -26.13 -3.92 -2.92
C ASN A 471 -25.01 -2.90 -2.79
N TYR A 472 -24.01 -3.17 -1.94
CA TYR A 472 -22.81 -2.35 -1.74
C TYR A 472 -21.56 -2.96 -2.41
N MET A 473 -21.72 -3.99 -3.25
CA MET A 473 -20.63 -4.51 -4.08
C MET A 473 -20.40 -3.54 -5.24
N ASP A 474 -19.15 -3.36 -5.63
CA ASP A 474 -18.76 -2.40 -6.66
C ASP A 474 -18.90 -2.99 -8.07
N PHE A 475 -18.74 -4.31 -8.24
CA PHE A 475 -18.67 -4.99 -9.53
C PHE A 475 -19.70 -6.11 -9.70
N ASP A 476 -20.00 -6.85 -8.63
CA ASP A 476 -20.91 -7.98 -8.69
C ASP A 476 -22.33 -7.61 -8.23
N ASP A 477 -23.31 -8.40 -8.67
CA ASP A 477 -24.68 -8.33 -8.21
C ASP A 477 -24.97 -9.40 -7.13
N LEU A 478 -26.19 -9.37 -6.58
CA LEU A 478 -26.59 -10.31 -5.53
C LEU A 478 -27.13 -11.65 -6.06
N LYS A 479 -27.14 -11.90 -7.38
CA LYS A 479 -27.77 -13.10 -7.99
C LYS A 479 -27.12 -14.42 -7.55
N ASP A 480 -25.82 -14.38 -7.29
CA ASP A 480 -25.06 -15.55 -6.85
C ASP A 480 -25.08 -15.76 -5.33
N LEU A 481 -25.74 -14.87 -4.59
CA LEU A 481 -25.96 -14.98 -3.16
C LEU A 481 -27.26 -15.71 -2.88
N SER A 482 -27.27 -16.57 -1.86
CA SER A 482 -28.49 -17.21 -1.37
C SER A 482 -28.82 -16.74 0.05
N LEU A 483 -30.12 -16.53 0.31
CA LEU A 483 -30.61 -16.38 1.66
C LEU A 483 -30.65 -17.76 2.30
N ILE A 484 -29.63 -18.08 3.08
CA ILE A 484 -29.56 -19.33 3.83
C ILE A 484 -30.04 -19.06 5.25
N HIS A 485 -31.09 -19.75 5.64
CA HIS A 485 -31.45 -19.86 7.05
C HIS A 485 -30.52 -20.86 7.70
N ILE A 486 -29.69 -20.40 8.63
CA ILE A 486 -28.83 -21.25 9.46
C ILE A 486 -29.45 -21.39 10.82
#